data_d0f1bbeb545508424efd410472a0ddf4
#
_entry.id   d0f1bbeb545508424efd410472a0ddf4
#
_cell.length_a   1.000
_cell.length_b   1.000
_cell.length_c   1.000
_cell.angle_alpha   90.00
_cell.angle_beta   90.00
_cell.angle_gamma   90.00
#
_symmetry.space_group_name_H-M   'P 1'
#
loop_
_entity.id
_entity.type
_entity.pdbx_description
1 polymer ?
#
loop_
_entity_poly.entity_id
_entity_poly.type
_entity_poly.pdbx_seq_one_letter_code
_entity_poly.pdbx_strand_id
1 'polypeptide(L)'
;PLDSSDFGNADYRLFLAGLEDTRAAEVQQNLITSLQSQGVSVVAVPYGPAAGALLDNYLQTGAAASLDRYLAVLPKADRDDAKATWQAVYASYPGRLHAVGMGTDNSDAVIGQALETLASQIRNTPETEIAEAISAIKTGTARESAYWFKTAMQKYPRQMQRYFGDQYMLVYRLYQGMMGSINADEGAGLLAYDLQQALKAYPDAKILAFTGVDDLLPVDGTLAARMQEVLAKSDEQLCPIVSLCGEWEYDGTFAPSDAALWDADSFADWLGKYAVPGKDLLLALDGEDSPFAAGAAFMENTDTPAGEWAAKLLILHDKVDDTTTNAEEDTDS
;
A
#
# COMPACT_ATOMS: atom_id res chain seq x y z
N PRO A 1 6.43 -17.10 -8.14
CA PRO A 1 5.53 -16.85 -7.02
C PRO A 1 6.32 -16.99 -5.73
N LEU A 2 6.16 -16.04 -4.81
CA LEU A 2 6.74 -16.12 -3.47
C LEU A 2 5.99 -17.21 -2.67
N ASP A 3 6.73 -18.01 -1.88
CA ASP A 3 6.13 -18.98 -0.97
C ASP A 3 5.88 -18.29 0.39
N SER A 4 4.78 -18.61 1.04
CA SER A 4 4.47 -18.05 2.35
C SER A 4 5.49 -18.42 3.43
N SER A 5 6.18 -19.55 3.29
CA SER A 5 7.27 -19.96 4.17
C SER A 5 8.49 -19.02 4.12
N ASP A 6 8.65 -18.26 3.02
CA ASP A 6 9.75 -17.34 2.82
C ASP A 6 9.71 -16.16 3.80
N PHE A 7 8.53 -15.87 4.38
CA PHE A 7 8.35 -14.83 5.40
C PHE A 7 8.62 -15.31 6.83
N GLY A 8 8.97 -16.57 7.00
CA GLY A 8 9.27 -17.16 8.30
C GLY A 8 8.04 -17.42 9.17
N ASN A 9 8.29 -17.77 10.45
CA ASN A 9 7.23 -18.09 11.44
C ASN A 9 6.96 -16.94 12.41
N ALA A 10 7.53 -15.76 12.19
CA ALA A 10 7.31 -14.62 13.07
C ALA A 10 5.87 -14.10 12.97
N ASP A 11 5.28 -13.73 14.10
CA ASP A 11 3.91 -13.26 14.16
C ASP A 11 3.83 -11.75 13.89
N TYR A 12 4.16 -11.34 12.67
CA TYR A 12 4.08 -9.96 12.26
C TYR A 12 2.64 -9.48 12.21
N ARG A 13 2.40 -8.29 12.75
CA ARG A 13 1.11 -7.60 12.75
C ARG A 13 0.94 -6.72 11.51
N LEU A 14 2.03 -6.09 11.09
CA LEU A 14 2.09 -5.19 9.95
C LEU A 14 3.25 -5.59 9.03
N PHE A 15 2.93 -5.83 7.78
CA PHE A 15 3.90 -5.94 6.69
C PHE A 15 3.91 -4.58 5.96
N LEU A 16 5.07 -3.97 5.84
CA LEU A 16 5.24 -2.68 5.18
C LEU A 16 6.16 -2.87 3.98
N ALA A 17 5.58 -2.87 2.78
CA ALA A 17 6.29 -3.12 1.54
C ALA A 17 6.61 -1.81 0.82
N GLY A 18 7.90 -1.50 0.69
CA GLY A 18 8.40 -0.46 -0.18
C GLY A 18 8.58 -1.00 -1.59
N LEU A 19 7.85 -0.42 -2.54
CA LEU A 19 7.84 -0.85 -3.92
C LEU A 19 8.54 0.18 -4.80
N GLU A 20 9.38 -0.30 -5.71
CA GLU A 20 9.86 0.49 -6.83
C GLU A 20 8.88 0.43 -8.00
N ASP A 21 8.87 1.47 -8.85
CA ASP A 21 7.83 1.67 -9.85
C ASP A 21 7.79 0.60 -10.95
N THR A 22 8.94 0.08 -11.37
CA THR A 22 9.05 -0.77 -12.58
C THR A 22 8.28 -2.08 -12.54
N ARG A 23 8.12 -2.70 -11.37
CA ARG A 23 7.38 -3.97 -11.21
C ARG A 23 6.38 -3.95 -10.05
N ALA A 24 6.01 -2.75 -9.60
CA ALA A 24 5.18 -2.58 -8.40
C ALA A 24 3.87 -3.38 -8.43
N ALA A 25 3.16 -3.40 -9.55
CA ALA A 25 1.89 -4.11 -9.69
C ALA A 25 2.04 -5.64 -9.54
N GLU A 26 3.08 -6.22 -10.15
CA GLU A 26 3.37 -7.65 -10.05
C GLU A 26 3.78 -8.04 -8.63
N VAL A 27 4.65 -7.26 -8.01
CA VAL A 27 5.09 -7.48 -6.62
C VAL A 27 3.92 -7.36 -5.67
N GLN A 28 3.09 -6.35 -5.83
CA GLN A 28 1.89 -6.14 -5.04
C GLN A 28 0.97 -7.38 -5.09
N GLN A 29 0.68 -7.90 -6.27
CA GLN A 29 -0.13 -9.11 -6.43
C GLN A 29 0.52 -10.34 -5.76
N ASN A 30 1.82 -10.53 -5.95
CA ASN A 30 2.56 -11.66 -5.39
C ASN A 30 2.59 -11.59 -3.86
N LEU A 31 2.84 -10.43 -3.26
CA LEU A 31 2.84 -10.24 -1.80
C LEU A 31 1.45 -10.48 -1.21
N ILE A 32 0.38 -9.94 -1.81
CA ILE A 32 -0.99 -10.18 -1.36
C ILE A 32 -1.28 -11.70 -1.35
N THR A 33 -0.95 -12.38 -2.46
CA THR A 33 -1.23 -13.81 -2.61
C THR A 33 -0.48 -14.65 -1.58
N SER A 34 0.80 -14.37 -1.36
CA SER A 34 1.66 -15.11 -0.43
C SER A 34 1.27 -14.85 1.03
N LEU A 35 1.04 -13.60 1.40
CA LEU A 35 0.77 -13.21 2.78
C LEU A 35 -0.69 -13.45 3.21
N GLN A 36 -1.62 -13.59 2.28
CA GLN A 36 -3.00 -13.96 2.62
C GLN A 36 -3.05 -15.33 3.34
N SER A 37 -2.20 -16.27 2.95
CA SER A 37 -2.09 -17.56 3.65
C SER A 37 -1.53 -17.44 5.08
N GLN A 38 -0.83 -16.35 5.40
CA GLN A 38 -0.35 -16.01 6.74
C GLN A 38 -1.35 -15.18 7.57
N GLY A 39 -2.55 -14.93 7.04
CA GLY A 39 -3.63 -14.22 7.73
C GLY A 39 -3.72 -12.73 7.40
N VAL A 40 -2.99 -12.22 6.40
CA VAL A 40 -3.23 -10.87 5.90
C VAL A 40 -4.65 -10.79 5.34
N SER A 41 -5.45 -9.90 5.90
CA SER A 41 -6.85 -9.68 5.50
C SER A 41 -7.16 -8.20 5.22
N VAL A 42 -6.19 -7.31 5.42
CA VAL A 42 -6.30 -5.88 5.10
C VAL A 42 -5.11 -5.47 4.25
N VAL A 43 -5.36 -4.76 3.16
CA VAL A 43 -4.34 -4.10 2.35
C VAL A 43 -4.46 -2.59 2.50
N ALA A 44 -3.33 -1.90 2.67
CA ALA A 44 -3.28 -0.45 2.76
C ALA A 44 -2.56 0.12 1.53
N VAL A 45 -3.19 1.10 0.87
CA VAL A 45 -2.67 1.70 -0.37
C VAL A 45 -2.43 3.21 -0.20
N PRO A 46 -1.35 3.78 -0.77
CA PRO A 46 -0.92 5.15 -0.51
C PRO A 46 -1.66 6.20 -1.38
N TYR A 47 -2.97 6.02 -1.61
CA TYR A 47 -3.76 6.88 -2.50
C TYR A 47 -4.89 7.63 -1.79
N GLY A 48 -4.81 7.72 -0.47
CA GLY A 48 -5.76 8.45 0.37
C GLY A 48 -7.01 7.67 0.77
N PRO A 49 -7.66 8.10 1.85
CA PRO A 49 -8.76 7.35 2.49
C PRO A 49 -9.98 7.11 1.59
N ALA A 50 -10.34 8.09 0.75
CA ALA A 50 -11.48 7.93 -0.15
C ALA A 50 -11.20 6.92 -1.27
N ALA A 51 -9.98 6.91 -1.81
CA ALA A 51 -9.55 5.91 -2.79
C ALA A 51 -9.56 4.50 -2.17
N GLY A 52 -9.05 4.36 -0.93
CA GLY A 52 -9.13 3.11 -0.18
C GLY A 52 -10.55 2.61 -0.01
N ALA A 53 -11.51 3.48 0.31
CA ALA A 53 -12.92 3.12 0.44
C ALA A 53 -13.54 2.61 -0.88
N LEU A 54 -13.14 3.19 -2.02
CA LEU A 54 -13.59 2.74 -3.34
C LEU A 54 -13.01 1.35 -3.68
N LEU A 55 -11.72 1.14 -3.37
CA LEU A 55 -11.08 -0.16 -3.55
C LEU A 55 -11.67 -1.21 -2.62
N ASP A 56 -11.92 -0.88 -1.35
CA ASP A 56 -12.57 -1.78 -0.39
C ASP A 56 -13.94 -2.24 -0.89
N ASN A 57 -14.77 -1.30 -1.36
CA ASN A 57 -16.06 -1.68 -1.93
C ASN A 57 -15.92 -2.64 -3.12
N TYR A 58 -14.92 -2.44 -3.98
CA TYR A 58 -14.65 -3.39 -5.05
C TYR A 58 -14.25 -4.77 -4.52
N LEU A 59 -13.32 -4.83 -3.58
CA LEU A 59 -12.84 -6.09 -3.01
C LEU A 59 -13.92 -6.86 -2.25
N GLN A 60 -14.89 -6.14 -1.65
CA GLN A 60 -16.02 -6.76 -0.95
C GLN A 60 -17.15 -7.21 -1.89
N THR A 61 -17.41 -6.48 -2.99
CA THR A 61 -18.63 -6.67 -3.79
C THR A 61 -18.40 -7.06 -5.24
N GLY A 62 -17.21 -6.84 -5.78
CA GLY A 62 -16.88 -6.96 -7.20
C GLY A 62 -17.46 -5.84 -8.07
N ALA A 63 -17.90 -4.73 -7.47
CA ALA A 63 -18.53 -3.62 -8.19
C ALA A 63 -17.54 -2.91 -9.12
N ALA A 64 -17.56 -3.20 -10.41
CA ALA A 64 -16.63 -2.65 -11.40
C ALA A 64 -16.58 -1.11 -11.38
N ALA A 65 -17.73 -0.44 -11.16
CA ALA A 65 -17.76 1.01 -11.06
C ALA A 65 -16.90 1.57 -9.92
N SER A 66 -16.76 0.84 -8.80
CA SER A 66 -15.89 1.25 -7.69
C SER A 66 -14.42 1.08 -8.04
N LEU A 67 -14.06 0.00 -8.75
CA LEU A 67 -12.71 -0.16 -9.28
C LEU A 67 -12.36 0.95 -10.28
N ASP A 68 -13.23 1.25 -11.24
CA ASP A 68 -12.99 2.30 -12.22
C ASP A 68 -12.82 3.69 -11.55
N ARG A 69 -13.59 3.99 -10.50
CA ARG A 69 -13.43 5.20 -9.68
C ARG A 69 -12.10 5.25 -8.93
N TYR A 70 -11.67 4.12 -8.35
CA TYR A 70 -10.37 3.98 -7.71
C TYR A 70 -9.23 4.20 -8.71
N LEU A 71 -9.28 3.53 -9.87
CA LEU A 71 -8.26 3.64 -10.91
C LEU A 71 -8.14 5.07 -11.47
N ALA A 72 -9.23 5.84 -11.45
CA ALA A 72 -9.20 7.24 -11.88
C ALA A 72 -8.32 8.14 -10.98
N VAL A 73 -8.04 7.72 -9.73
CA VAL A 73 -7.14 8.43 -8.81
C VAL A 73 -5.68 8.20 -9.16
N LEU A 74 -5.35 7.05 -9.74
CA LEU A 74 -3.99 6.66 -10.07
C LEU A 74 -3.44 7.44 -11.28
N PRO A 75 -2.11 7.58 -11.40
CA PRO A 75 -1.47 8.02 -12.61
C PRO A 75 -1.95 7.20 -13.83
N LYS A 76 -2.06 7.84 -14.98
CA LYS A 76 -2.64 7.16 -16.15
C LYS A 76 -1.82 5.94 -16.60
N ALA A 77 -0.51 6.01 -16.44
CA ALA A 77 0.41 4.93 -16.81
C ALA A 77 0.12 3.63 -16.01
N ASP A 78 -0.26 3.76 -14.74
CA ASP A 78 -0.35 2.63 -13.82
C ASP A 78 -1.74 1.96 -13.82
N ARG A 79 -2.73 2.55 -14.52
CA ARG A 79 -4.14 2.12 -14.41
C ARG A 79 -4.42 0.72 -14.93
N ASP A 80 -3.81 0.37 -16.05
CA ASP A 80 -4.07 -0.93 -16.70
C ASP A 80 -3.46 -2.07 -15.86
N ASP A 81 -2.25 -1.90 -15.36
CA ASP A 81 -1.58 -2.87 -14.50
C ASP A 81 -2.27 -2.99 -13.14
N ALA A 82 -2.63 -1.86 -12.53
CA ALA A 82 -3.40 -1.85 -11.29
C ALA A 82 -4.78 -2.51 -11.48
N LYS A 83 -5.44 -2.29 -12.63
CA LYS A 83 -6.71 -2.95 -12.95
C LYS A 83 -6.56 -4.46 -13.01
N ALA A 84 -5.56 -4.94 -13.73
CA ALA A 84 -5.28 -6.37 -13.86
C ALA A 84 -4.97 -6.99 -12.49
N THR A 85 -4.13 -6.33 -11.69
CA THR A 85 -3.78 -6.75 -10.33
C THR A 85 -5.02 -6.88 -9.43
N TRP A 86 -5.83 -5.85 -9.31
CA TRP A 86 -6.99 -5.88 -8.42
C TRP A 86 -8.09 -6.83 -8.90
N GLN A 87 -8.23 -7.03 -10.21
CA GLN A 87 -9.11 -8.06 -10.75
C GLN A 87 -8.64 -9.48 -10.40
N ALA A 88 -7.35 -9.76 -10.51
CA ALA A 88 -6.76 -11.05 -10.13
C ALA A 88 -6.89 -11.31 -8.62
N VAL A 89 -6.63 -10.28 -7.79
CA VAL A 89 -6.80 -10.35 -6.33
C VAL A 89 -8.25 -10.64 -5.97
N TYR A 90 -9.22 -9.90 -6.54
CA TYR A 90 -10.63 -10.15 -6.27
C TYR A 90 -11.07 -11.55 -6.73
N ALA A 91 -10.63 -12.00 -7.90
CA ALA A 91 -10.96 -13.34 -8.40
C ALA A 91 -10.46 -14.46 -7.48
N SER A 92 -9.31 -14.24 -6.85
CA SER A 92 -8.70 -15.21 -5.91
C SER A 92 -9.32 -15.16 -4.51
N TYR A 93 -9.73 -13.97 -4.05
CA TYR A 93 -10.16 -13.73 -2.66
C TYR A 93 -11.44 -12.88 -2.56
N PRO A 94 -12.54 -13.25 -3.22
CA PRO A 94 -13.75 -12.44 -3.27
C PRO A 94 -14.35 -12.22 -1.87
N GLY A 95 -14.44 -10.96 -1.44
CA GLY A 95 -14.99 -10.57 -0.14
C GLY A 95 -14.15 -10.97 1.09
N ARG A 96 -12.88 -11.34 0.89
CA ARG A 96 -11.98 -11.76 1.99
C ARG A 96 -10.92 -10.76 2.37
N LEU A 97 -10.65 -9.78 1.51
CA LEU A 97 -9.68 -8.73 1.73
C LEU A 97 -10.38 -7.39 1.87
N HIS A 98 -10.02 -6.64 2.89
CA HIS A 98 -10.37 -5.24 3.02
C HIS A 98 -9.28 -4.35 2.43
N ALA A 99 -9.65 -3.15 1.99
CA ALA A 99 -8.70 -2.12 1.62
C ALA A 99 -8.88 -0.88 2.48
N VAL A 100 -7.76 -0.26 2.84
CA VAL A 100 -7.71 1.06 3.49
C VAL A 100 -6.83 1.98 2.66
N GLY A 101 -7.22 3.23 2.54
CA GLY A 101 -6.38 4.25 1.94
C GLY A 101 -5.62 5.01 3.01
N MET A 102 -4.39 5.36 2.70
CA MET A 102 -3.53 6.11 3.62
C MET A 102 -2.85 7.28 2.91
N GLY A 103 -2.44 8.27 3.69
CA GLY A 103 -1.67 9.42 3.21
C GLY A 103 -2.53 10.57 2.72
N THR A 104 -2.12 11.16 1.63
CA THR A 104 -2.67 12.42 1.11
C THR A 104 -4.18 12.38 0.91
N ASP A 105 -4.84 13.43 1.39
CA ASP A 105 -6.29 13.55 1.26
C ASP A 105 -6.73 13.71 -0.20
N ASN A 106 -7.79 13.00 -0.54
CA ASN A 106 -8.37 13.04 -1.86
C ASN A 106 -9.14 14.34 -2.12
N SER A 107 -9.30 14.68 -3.40
CA SER A 107 -10.13 15.82 -3.80
C SER A 107 -11.60 15.63 -3.39
N ASP A 108 -12.34 16.74 -3.23
CA ASP A 108 -13.78 16.71 -2.91
C ASP A 108 -14.59 15.82 -3.88
N ALA A 109 -14.16 15.72 -5.14
CA ALA A 109 -14.85 14.87 -6.12
C ALA A 109 -14.66 13.38 -5.79
N VAL A 110 -13.47 12.95 -5.42
CA VAL A 110 -13.18 11.55 -5.04
C VAL A 110 -13.85 11.23 -3.70
N ILE A 111 -13.78 12.16 -2.74
CA ILE A 111 -14.49 12.03 -1.46
C ILE A 111 -16.00 11.87 -1.68
N GLY A 112 -16.59 12.67 -2.55
CA GLY A 112 -18.02 12.56 -2.88
C GLY A 112 -18.40 11.21 -3.48
N GLN A 113 -17.57 10.64 -4.36
CA GLN A 113 -17.77 9.29 -4.92
C GLN A 113 -17.65 8.19 -3.85
N ALA A 114 -16.70 8.32 -2.94
CA ALA A 114 -16.55 7.38 -1.83
C ALA A 114 -17.77 7.47 -0.89
N LEU A 115 -18.22 8.67 -0.55
CA LEU A 115 -19.40 8.89 0.30
C LEU A 115 -20.68 8.34 -0.33
N GLU A 116 -20.90 8.54 -1.63
CA GLU A 116 -22.01 7.92 -2.36
C GLU A 116 -21.98 6.40 -2.23
N THR A 117 -20.78 5.81 -2.43
CA THR A 117 -20.57 4.37 -2.33
C THR A 117 -20.87 3.86 -0.92
N LEU A 118 -20.31 4.50 0.11
CA LEU A 118 -20.51 4.14 1.52
C LEU A 118 -21.99 4.30 1.92
N ALA A 119 -22.61 5.44 1.62
CA ALA A 119 -23.99 5.71 1.99
C ALA A 119 -24.98 4.76 1.29
N SER A 120 -24.66 4.29 0.08
CA SER A 120 -25.50 3.33 -0.67
C SER A 120 -25.55 1.94 -0.04
N GLN A 121 -24.53 1.55 0.73
CA GLN A 121 -24.51 0.30 1.48
C GLN A 121 -25.38 0.34 2.74
N ILE A 122 -25.69 1.53 3.26
CA ILE A 122 -26.42 1.70 4.50
C ILE A 122 -27.93 1.60 4.23
N ARG A 123 -28.56 0.66 4.94
CA ARG A 123 -30.01 0.41 4.85
C ARG A 123 -30.81 1.19 5.89
N ASN A 124 -30.14 1.82 6.86
CA ASN A 124 -30.81 2.58 7.91
C ASN A 124 -31.53 3.80 7.33
N THR A 125 -32.72 4.09 7.85
CA THR A 125 -33.41 5.34 7.54
C THR A 125 -32.70 6.50 8.23
N PRO A 126 -32.29 7.56 7.51
CA PRO A 126 -31.67 8.71 8.14
C PRO A 126 -32.69 9.47 9.01
N GLU A 127 -32.19 10.07 10.09
CA GLU A 127 -32.99 11.00 10.89
C GLU A 127 -33.39 12.23 10.05
N THR A 128 -34.50 12.86 10.42
CA THR A 128 -35.11 13.96 9.63
C THR A 128 -34.08 15.09 9.36
N GLU A 129 -33.24 15.41 10.35
CA GLU A 129 -32.27 16.50 10.29
C GLU A 129 -31.18 16.29 9.23
N ILE A 130 -30.87 15.03 8.91
CA ILE A 130 -29.84 14.67 7.92
C ILE A 130 -30.42 14.04 6.65
N ALA A 131 -31.71 13.84 6.57
CA ALA A 131 -32.36 13.10 5.46
C ALA A 131 -32.07 13.73 4.10
N GLU A 132 -32.15 15.06 4.00
CA GLU A 132 -31.83 15.79 2.77
C GLU A 132 -30.37 15.64 2.38
N ALA A 133 -29.44 15.77 3.34
CA ALA A 133 -28.02 15.60 3.11
C ALA A 133 -27.69 14.17 2.66
N ILE A 134 -28.26 13.15 3.30
CA ILE A 134 -28.07 11.74 2.89
C ILE A 134 -28.65 11.48 1.51
N SER A 135 -29.79 12.05 1.18
CA SER A 135 -30.36 11.97 -0.18
C SER A 135 -29.40 12.58 -1.21
N ALA A 136 -28.88 13.78 -0.95
CA ALA A 136 -27.93 14.45 -1.83
C ALA A 136 -26.61 13.68 -1.95
N ILE A 137 -26.12 13.06 -0.88
CA ILE A 137 -24.93 12.19 -0.91
C ILE A 137 -25.15 10.98 -1.83
N LYS A 138 -26.33 10.37 -1.81
CA LYS A 138 -26.65 9.16 -2.59
C LYS A 138 -26.96 9.43 -4.06
N THR A 139 -27.49 10.60 -4.41
CA THR A 139 -28.09 10.85 -5.74
C THR A 139 -27.55 12.10 -6.43
N GLY A 140 -26.79 12.92 -5.73
CA GLY A 140 -26.18 14.14 -6.26
C GLY A 140 -24.91 13.86 -7.06
N THR A 141 -24.36 14.90 -7.66
CA THR A 141 -23.02 14.86 -8.22
C THR A 141 -21.99 14.66 -7.10
N ALA A 142 -20.80 14.15 -7.43
CA ALA A 142 -19.73 13.96 -6.44
C ALA A 142 -19.41 15.24 -5.64
N ARG A 143 -19.48 16.40 -6.29
CA ARG A 143 -19.25 17.70 -5.66
C ARG A 143 -20.38 18.10 -4.70
N GLU A 144 -21.62 17.83 -5.08
CA GLU A 144 -22.80 18.05 -4.21
C GLU A 144 -22.77 17.12 -3.00
N SER A 145 -22.42 15.85 -3.21
CA SER A 145 -22.25 14.87 -2.14
C SER A 145 -21.24 15.35 -1.10
N ALA A 146 -20.06 15.80 -1.55
CA ALA A 146 -19.02 16.35 -0.66
C ALA A 146 -19.50 17.60 0.10
N TYR A 147 -20.20 18.52 -0.57
CA TYR A 147 -20.73 19.74 0.05
C TYR A 147 -21.79 19.42 1.13
N TRP A 148 -22.77 18.59 0.82
CA TRP A 148 -23.82 18.21 1.75
C TRP A 148 -23.28 17.40 2.93
N PHE A 149 -22.33 16.54 2.67
CA PHE A 149 -21.60 15.79 3.70
C PHE A 149 -20.90 16.72 4.70
N LYS A 150 -20.07 17.64 4.20
CA LYS A 150 -19.36 18.61 5.03
C LYS A 150 -20.35 19.43 5.88
N THR A 151 -21.45 19.88 5.28
CA THR A 151 -22.49 20.64 5.98
C THR A 151 -23.17 19.82 7.08
N ALA A 152 -23.51 18.56 6.78
CA ALA A 152 -24.16 17.68 7.76
C ALA A 152 -23.23 17.32 8.91
N MET A 153 -21.95 17.04 8.64
CA MET A 153 -20.96 16.77 9.68
C MET A 153 -20.75 17.96 10.62
N GLN A 154 -20.80 19.19 10.11
CA GLN A 154 -20.70 20.39 10.94
C GLN A 154 -21.92 20.62 11.84
N LYS A 155 -23.12 20.38 11.32
CA LYS A 155 -24.37 20.71 12.03
C LYS A 155 -24.90 19.54 12.86
N TYR A 156 -24.75 18.31 12.38
CA TYR A 156 -25.41 17.13 12.92
C TYR A 156 -24.45 15.92 13.09
N PRO A 157 -23.26 16.10 13.73
CA PRO A 157 -22.24 15.05 13.78
C PRO A 157 -22.72 13.77 14.47
N ARG A 158 -23.59 13.90 15.50
CA ARG A 158 -24.12 12.72 16.23
C ARG A 158 -25.12 11.92 15.37
N GLN A 159 -25.93 12.59 14.57
CA GLN A 159 -26.86 11.93 13.64
C GLN A 159 -26.10 11.23 12.53
N MET A 160 -25.06 11.87 11.99
CA MET A 160 -24.15 11.26 11.02
C MET A 160 -23.45 10.02 11.60
N GLN A 161 -22.99 10.09 12.85
CA GLN A 161 -22.40 8.94 13.53
C GLN A 161 -23.37 7.76 13.64
N ARG A 162 -24.60 8.02 14.07
CA ARG A 162 -25.63 6.96 14.16
C ARG A 162 -26.01 6.38 12.82
N TYR A 163 -26.06 7.23 11.78
CA TYR A 163 -26.40 6.79 10.43
C TYR A 163 -25.29 5.89 9.83
N PHE A 164 -24.02 6.30 9.90
CA PHE A 164 -22.90 5.57 9.33
C PHE A 164 -22.43 4.39 10.19
N GLY A 165 -22.76 4.37 11.50
CA GLY A 165 -22.43 3.25 12.38
C GLY A 165 -20.96 2.88 12.36
N ASP A 166 -20.64 1.64 12.06
CA ASP A 166 -19.28 1.11 12.02
C ASP A 166 -18.37 1.81 10.97
N GLN A 167 -18.97 2.36 9.92
CA GLN A 167 -18.22 3.12 8.90
C GLN A 167 -17.88 4.55 9.35
N TYR A 168 -18.37 4.99 10.51
CA TYR A 168 -18.23 6.39 10.94
C TYR A 168 -16.78 6.83 11.09
N MET A 169 -15.88 5.96 11.51
CA MET A 169 -14.47 6.34 11.67
C MET A 169 -13.82 6.73 10.34
N LEU A 170 -14.09 5.98 9.27
CA LEU A 170 -13.65 6.32 7.91
C LEU A 170 -14.31 7.63 7.44
N VAL A 171 -15.61 7.76 7.62
CA VAL A 171 -16.38 8.96 7.27
C VAL A 171 -15.86 10.19 8.03
N TYR A 172 -15.53 10.05 9.31
CA TYR A 172 -14.94 11.12 10.09
C TYR A 172 -13.52 11.49 9.62
N ARG A 173 -12.73 10.50 9.23
CA ARG A 173 -11.41 10.73 8.62
C ARG A 173 -11.51 11.53 7.31
N LEU A 174 -12.49 11.20 6.44
CA LEU A 174 -12.76 11.99 5.23
C LEU A 174 -13.13 13.44 5.57
N TYR A 175 -13.97 13.64 6.60
CA TYR A 175 -14.32 14.98 7.06
C TYR A 175 -13.11 15.76 7.60
N GLN A 176 -12.24 15.12 8.39
CA GLN A 176 -11.02 15.75 8.89
C GLN A 176 -10.12 16.22 7.75
N GLY A 177 -9.94 15.40 6.70
CA GLY A 177 -9.19 15.76 5.51
C GLY A 177 -9.78 16.98 4.80
N MET A 178 -11.08 16.99 4.57
CA MET A 178 -11.78 18.16 3.98
C MET A 178 -11.64 19.45 4.79
N MET A 179 -11.43 19.33 6.10
CA MET A 179 -11.28 20.47 7.00
C MET A 179 -9.81 20.86 7.24
N GLY A 180 -8.85 20.08 6.74
CA GLY A 180 -7.42 20.27 7.06
C GLY A 180 -7.14 20.21 8.57
N SER A 181 -7.88 19.34 9.29
CA SER A 181 -7.86 19.30 10.76
C SER A 181 -7.07 18.12 11.34
N ILE A 182 -6.33 17.41 10.51
CA ILE A 182 -5.48 16.31 10.96
C ILE A 182 -4.18 16.90 11.49
N ASN A 183 -3.90 16.63 12.76
CA ASN A 183 -2.65 17.02 13.38
C ASN A 183 -1.59 15.94 13.13
N ALA A 184 -1.10 15.89 11.90
CA ALA A 184 -0.01 15.02 11.46
C ALA A 184 0.84 15.78 10.45
N ASP A 185 2.13 15.52 10.46
CA ASP A 185 3.02 16.04 9.42
C ASP A 185 2.61 15.47 8.05
N GLU A 186 2.85 16.21 7.00
CA GLU A 186 2.63 15.71 5.63
C GLU A 186 3.48 14.44 5.35
N GLY A 187 3.11 13.70 4.33
CA GLY A 187 3.85 12.48 3.93
C GLY A 187 3.76 11.37 4.99
N ALA A 188 4.90 10.92 5.50
CA ALA A 188 5.00 9.79 6.44
C ALA A 188 4.13 9.94 7.70
N GLY A 189 3.90 11.17 8.16
CA GLY A 189 3.02 11.44 9.30
C GLY A 189 1.56 11.09 9.02
N LEU A 190 1.04 11.44 7.83
CA LEU A 190 -0.32 11.08 7.41
C LEU A 190 -0.46 9.58 7.17
N LEU A 191 0.54 8.95 6.53
CA LEU A 191 0.57 7.51 6.33
C LEU A 191 0.49 6.75 7.66
N ALA A 192 1.33 7.14 8.63
CA ALA A 192 1.35 6.54 9.96
C ALA A 192 0.04 6.75 10.71
N TYR A 193 -0.56 7.95 10.60
CA TYR A 193 -1.86 8.22 11.21
C TYR A 193 -2.94 7.26 10.68
N ASP A 194 -3.04 7.12 9.36
CA ASP A 194 -4.05 6.26 8.73
C ASP A 194 -3.81 4.78 9.03
N LEU A 195 -2.56 4.30 9.05
CA LEU A 195 -2.24 2.93 9.46
C LEU A 195 -2.60 2.66 10.92
N GLN A 196 -2.37 3.61 11.82
CA GLN A 196 -2.82 3.48 13.22
C GLN A 196 -4.34 3.38 13.34
N GLN A 197 -5.10 4.13 12.52
CA GLN A 197 -6.55 3.99 12.49
C GLN A 197 -6.96 2.62 11.91
N ALA A 198 -6.27 2.12 10.89
CA ALA A 198 -6.52 0.78 10.34
C ALA A 198 -6.25 -0.33 11.38
N LEU A 199 -5.14 -0.27 12.11
CA LEU A 199 -4.83 -1.21 13.20
C LEU A 199 -5.92 -1.23 14.28
N LYS A 200 -6.51 -0.08 14.60
CA LYS A 200 -7.63 0.02 15.55
C LYS A 200 -8.95 -0.50 14.99
N ALA A 201 -9.21 -0.25 13.70
CA ALA A 201 -10.44 -0.69 13.04
C ALA A 201 -10.46 -2.21 12.82
N TYR A 202 -9.29 -2.81 12.65
CA TYR A 202 -9.13 -4.23 12.38
C TYR A 202 -8.20 -4.88 13.42
N PRO A 203 -8.62 -4.99 14.70
CA PRO A 203 -7.73 -5.37 15.83
C PRO A 203 -7.12 -6.77 15.69
N ASP A 204 -7.78 -7.68 14.98
CA ASP A 204 -7.33 -9.07 14.82
C ASP A 204 -6.72 -9.35 13.44
N ALA A 205 -6.67 -8.36 12.54
CA ALA A 205 -6.20 -8.56 11.18
C ALA A 205 -4.70 -8.29 11.03
N LYS A 206 -4.00 -9.07 10.25
CA LYS A 206 -2.69 -8.69 9.73
C LYS A 206 -2.88 -7.74 8.55
N ILE A 207 -2.06 -6.70 8.51
CA ILE A 207 -2.14 -5.64 7.49
C ILE A 207 -0.90 -5.70 6.59
N LEU A 208 -1.11 -5.64 5.27
CA LEU A 208 -0.06 -5.40 4.29
C LEU A 208 -0.22 -3.99 3.73
N ALA A 209 0.73 -3.12 4.02
CA ALA A 209 0.74 -1.74 3.55
C ALA A 209 1.79 -1.56 2.44
N PHE A 210 1.42 -0.83 1.39
CA PHE A 210 2.30 -0.49 0.28
C PHE A 210 2.70 0.98 0.37
N THR A 211 4.00 1.26 0.13
CA THR A 211 4.56 2.60 0.19
C THR A 211 5.78 2.70 -0.73
N GLY A 212 6.43 3.85 -0.80
CA GLY A 212 7.73 3.99 -1.46
C GLY A 212 8.87 3.41 -0.60
N VAL A 213 9.97 3.07 -1.23
CA VAL A 213 11.15 2.53 -0.52
C VAL A 213 11.70 3.55 0.49
N ASP A 214 11.64 4.84 0.19
CA ASP A 214 12.08 5.92 1.08
C ASP A 214 11.40 5.91 2.45
N ASP A 215 10.15 5.47 2.51
CA ASP A 215 9.38 5.37 3.76
C ASP A 215 9.86 4.24 4.68
N LEU A 216 10.71 3.34 4.16
CA LEU A 216 11.27 2.22 4.92
C LEU A 216 12.65 2.51 5.48
N LEU A 217 13.27 3.64 5.11
CA LEU A 217 14.63 3.97 5.53
C LEU A 217 14.77 4.04 7.06
N PRO A 218 15.93 3.65 7.61
CA PRO A 218 16.17 3.63 9.05
C PRO A 218 16.53 5.02 9.59
N VAL A 219 15.72 6.02 9.24
CA VAL A 219 15.87 7.40 9.68
C VAL A 219 14.64 7.89 10.42
N ASP A 220 14.86 8.74 11.41
CA ASP A 220 13.77 9.31 12.19
C ASP A 220 12.75 10.02 11.29
N GLY A 221 11.48 9.78 11.59
CA GLY A 221 10.38 10.43 10.89
C GLY A 221 9.82 9.68 9.70
N THR A 222 10.48 8.62 9.22
CA THR A 222 9.93 7.73 8.18
C THR A 222 8.71 6.95 8.67
N LEU A 223 7.96 6.38 7.76
CA LEU A 223 6.81 5.55 8.09
C LEU A 223 7.21 4.32 8.91
N ALA A 224 8.27 3.63 8.51
CA ALA A 224 8.75 2.44 9.23
C ALA A 224 9.15 2.77 10.67
N ALA A 225 9.95 3.82 10.90
CA ALA A 225 10.34 4.25 12.25
C ALA A 225 9.12 4.58 13.13
N ARG A 226 8.16 5.35 12.59
CA ARG A 226 6.92 5.69 13.30
C ARG A 226 6.07 4.47 13.65
N MET A 227 5.95 3.52 12.72
CA MET A 227 5.15 2.30 12.96
C MET A 227 5.83 1.33 13.91
N GLN A 228 7.15 1.25 13.89
CA GLN A 228 7.93 0.49 14.87
C GLN A 228 7.65 0.96 16.30
N GLU A 229 7.66 2.28 16.53
CA GLU A 229 7.33 2.86 17.84
C GLU A 229 5.89 2.58 18.28
N VAL A 230 4.97 2.55 17.33
CA VAL A 230 3.55 2.27 17.62
C VAL A 230 3.35 0.82 18.03
N LEU A 231 3.88 -0.12 17.26
CA LEU A 231 3.72 -1.56 17.45
C LEU A 231 4.47 -2.05 18.70
N ALA A 232 5.64 -1.47 19.00
CA ALA A 232 6.40 -1.80 20.20
C ALA A 232 5.61 -1.55 21.51
N LYS A 233 4.63 -0.63 21.51
CA LYS A 233 3.77 -0.36 22.69
C LYS A 233 2.77 -1.47 22.99
N SER A 234 2.46 -2.31 22.01
CA SER A 234 1.53 -3.45 22.12
C SER A 234 2.22 -4.81 21.97
N ASP A 235 3.56 -4.83 21.98
CA ASP A 235 4.36 -6.04 21.82
C ASP A 235 4.12 -6.74 20.45
N GLU A 236 3.69 -5.94 19.47
CA GLU A 236 3.44 -6.37 18.09
C GLU A 236 4.66 -6.08 17.21
N GLN A 237 4.80 -6.82 16.10
CA GLN A 237 5.98 -6.74 15.24
C GLN A 237 5.67 -6.17 13.87
N LEU A 238 6.62 -5.38 13.35
CA LEU A 238 6.67 -4.88 11.99
C LEU A 238 7.57 -5.78 11.14
N CYS A 239 7.14 -6.08 9.91
CA CYS A 239 7.95 -6.69 8.87
C CYS A 239 8.16 -5.70 7.72
N PRO A 240 9.23 -4.92 7.69
CA PRO A 240 9.57 -4.11 6.54
C PRO A 240 10.08 -5.03 5.41
N ILE A 241 9.54 -4.81 4.20
CA ILE A 241 9.91 -5.53 2.97
C ILE A 241 10.38 -4.50 1.96
N VAL A 242 11.66 -4.52 1.64
CA VAL A 242 12.23 -3.65 0.62
C VAL A 242 12.26 -4.38 -0.71
N SER A 243 11.79 -3.75 -1.78
CA SER A 243 12.01 -4.24 -3.14
C SER A 243 13.13 -3.45 -3.81
N LEU A 244 13.93 -4.14 -4.58
CA LEU A 244 15.02 -3.60 -5.38
C LEU A 244 14.90 -4.14 -6.79
N CYS A 245 14.67 -3.28 -7.76
CA CYS A 245 14.69 -3.62 -9.18
C CYS A 245 16.06 -3.31 -9.79
N GLY A 246 16.49 -4.11 -10.76
CA GLY A 246 17.73 -3.86 -11.46
C GLY A 246 18.06 -4.88 -12.54
N GLU A 247 19.12 -4.62 -13.27
CA GLU A 247 19.60 -5.45 -14.35
C GLU A 247 20.85 -6.23 -13.92
N TRP A 248 21.00 -7.44 -14.44
CA TRP A 248 22.23 -8.21 -14.32
C TRP A 248 23.14 -7.88 -15.51
N GLU A 249 24.29 -7.32 -15.24
CA GLU A 249 25.30 -7.08 -16.25
C GLU A 249 25.97 -8.39 -16.69
N TYR A 250 26.62 -8.36 -17.86
CA TYR A 250 27.24 -9.56 -18.45
C TYR A 250 28.34 -10.17 -17.58
N ASP A 251 28.98 -9.38 -16.74
CA ASP A 251 30.03 -9.82 -15.80
C ASP A 251 29.47 -10.46 -14.52
N GLY A 252 28.13 -10.50 -14.35
CA GLY A 252 27.45 -11.03 -13.18
C GLY A 252 27.24 -10.00 -12.07
N THR A 253 27.47 -8.71 -12.34
CA THR A 253 27.15 -7.62 -11.43
C THR A 253 25.68 -7.25 -11.52
N PHE A 254 25.05 -6.91 -10.39
CA PHE A 254 23.70 -6.38 -10.37
C PHE A 254 23.74 -4.86 -10.35
N ALA A 255 23.12 -4.23 -11.33
CA ALA A 255 22.98 -2.79 -11.44
C ALA A 255 21.56 -2.38 -11.01
N PRO A 256 21.35 -1.83 -9.79
CA PRO A 256 20.03 -1.40 -9.34
C PRO A 256 19.54 -0.21 -10.17
N SER A 257 18.23 -0.19 -10.47
CA SER A 257 17.59 0.89 -11.24
C SER A 257 17.62 2.22 -10.50
N ASP A 258 17.65 2.20 -9.15
CA ASP A 258 17.86 3.37 -8.30
C ASP A 258 19.16 3.24 -7.49
N ALA A 259 20.26 3.57 -8.15
CA ALA A 259 21.60 3.53 -7.54
C ALA A 259 21.81 4.56 -6.43
N ALA A 260 20.91 5.56 -6.28
CA ALA A 260 21.06 6.61 -5.25
C ALA A 260 20.75 6.09 -3.83
N LEU A 261 19.99 5.01 -3.72
CA LEU A 261 19.59 4.42 -2.43
C LEU A 261 20.55 3.33 -1.92
N TRP A 262 21.47 2.85 -2.78
CA TRP A 262 22.25 1.63 -2.50
C TRP A 262 23.74 1.88 -2.60
N ASP A 263 24.50 1.44 -1.60
CA ASP A 263 25.95 1.32 -1.71
C ASP A 263 26.30 0.11 -2.61
N ALA A 264 26.47 0.40 -3.90
CA ALA A 264 26.71 -0.62 -4.93
C ALA A 264 27.91 -1.52 -4.62
N ASP A 265 28.98 -0.97 -4.05
CA ASP A 265 30.24 -1.70 -3.84
C ASP A 265 30.12 -2.75 -2.72
N SER A 266 29.44 -2.42 -1.61
CA SER A 266 29.23 -3.36 -0.49
C SER A 266 28.23 -4.45 -0.79
N PHE A 267 27.25 -4.15 -1.63
CA PHE A 267 26.14 -5.04 -1.94
C PHE A 267 26.40 -5.93 -3.16
N ALA A 268 27.10 -5.42 -4.18
CA ALA A 268 27.40 -6.14 -5.41
C ALA A 268 28.21 -7.42 -5.18
N ASP A 269 29.23 -7.37 -4.34
CA ASP A 269 30.05 -8.53 -3.96
C ASP A 269 29.22 -9.65 -3.29
N TRP A 270 28.18 -9.26 -2.58
CA TRP A 270 27.34 -10.20 -1.87
C TRP A 270 26.26 -10.79 -2.79
N LEU A 271 25.63 -9.99 -3.61
CA LEU A 271 24.66 -10.43 -4.61
C LEU A 271 25.28 -11.43 -5.59
N GLY A 272 26.50 -11.18 -6.04
CA GLY A 272 27.23 -12.09 -6.93
C GLY A 272 27.40 -13.51 -6.39
N LYS A 273 27.27 -13.71 -5.07
CA LYS A 273 27.38 -15.04 -4.42
C LYS A 273 26.06 -15.80 -4.33
N TYR A 274 24.96 -15.10 -4.21
CA TYR A 274 23.65 -15.70 -3.84
C TYR A 274 22.57 -15.49 -4.90
N ALA A 275 22.69 -14.47 -5.70
CA ALA A 275 21.71 -14.19 -6.71
C ALA A 275 21.94 -15.04 -7.97
N VAL A 276 20.86 -15.48 -8.58
CA VAL A 276 20.87 -16.23 -9.84
C VAL A 276 20.40 -15.28 -10.93
N PRO A 277 21.24 -14.95 -11.93
CA PRO A 277 20.86 -14.07 -13.00
C PRO A 277 19.50 -14.46 -13.65
N GLY A 278 18.62 -13.47 -13.86
CA GLY A 278 17.32 -13.67 -14.47
C GLY A 278 16.25 -14.28 -13.56
N LYS A 279 16.52 -14.40 -12.24
CA LYS A 279 15.51 -14.87 -11.26
C LYS A 279 15.31 -13.86 -10.15
N ASP A 280 14.05 -13.64 -9.81
CA ASP A 280 13.69 -12.89 -8.61
C ASP A 280 14.14 -13.66 -7.36
N LEU A 281 14.58 -12.94 -6.34
CA LEU A 281 15.11 -13.51 -5.10
C LEU A 281 14.50 -12.80 -3.90
N LEU A 282 14.04 -13.56 -2.90
CA LEU A 282 13.65 -13.05 -1.60
C LEU A 282 14.68 -13.46 -0.55
N LEU A 283 15.24 -12.49 0.14
CA LEU A 283 16.25 -12.68 1.20
C LEU A 283 15.64 -12.35 2.56
N ALA A 284 15.89 -13.20 3.56
CA ALA A 284 15.66 -12.88 4.95
C ALA A 284 16.90 -12.12 5.49
N LEU A 285 16.68 -10.89 5.94
CA LEU A 285 17.75 -10.05 6.48
C LEU A 285 17.87 -10.14 8.00
N ASP A 286 16.77 -10.47 8.66
CA ASP A 286 16.60 -10.53 10.12
C ASP A 286 16.92 -11.89 10.75
N GLY A 287 17.38 -12.88 9.98
CA GLY A 287 17.74 -14.20 10.49
C GLY A 287 19.01 -14.20 11.35
N GLU A 288 19.08 -15.07 12.38
CA GLU A 288 20.24 -15.20 13.28
C GLU A 288 21.57 -15.44 12.53
N ASP A 289 21.50 -16.13 11.38
CA ASP A 289 22.67 -16.43 10.53
C ASP A 289 22.81 -15.45 9.35
N SER A 290 22.00 -14.40 9.30
CA SER A 290 22.06 -13.42 8.22
C SER A 290 23.32 -12.54 8.36
N PRO A 291 24.15 -12.41 7.31
CA PRO A 291 25.29 -11.49 7.35
C PRO A 291 24.84 -10.03 7.50
N PHE A 292 23.58 -9.71 7.23
CA PHE A 292 22.99 -8.39 7.35
C PHE A 292 22.49 -8.07 8.76
N ALA A 293 22.40 -9.06 9.65
CA ALA A 293 22.08 -8.81 11.05
C ALA A 293 23.24 -8.19 11.83
N ALA A 294 24.47 -8.27 11.32
CA ALA A 294 25.68 -7.95 12.07
C ALA A 294 26.66 -6.96 11.41
N GLY A 295 26.31 -6.27 10.31
CA GLY A 295 27.25 -5.28 9.81
C GLY A 295 27.25 -4.89 8.35
N ALA A 296 26.45 -5.49 7.48
CA ALA A 296 26.33 -5.01 6.12
C ALA A 296 25.19 -3.96 6.06
N ALA A 297 25.55 -2.71 5.76
CA ALA A 297 24.61 -1.65 5.42
C ALA A 297 24.35 -1.67 3.91
N PHE A 298 23.11 -1.39 3.50
CA PHE A 298 22.77 -1.26 2.08
C PHE A 298 22.92 0.16 1.56
N MET A 299 23.00 1.14 2.43
CA MET A 299 22.95 2.55 2.06
C MET A 299 24.27 3.24 2.30
N GLU A 300 24.66 4.08 1.36
CA GLU A 300 25.71 5.05 1.58
C GLU A 300 25.38 5.92 2.80
N ASN A 301 26.33 6.08 3.71
CA ASN A 301 26.24 6.93 4.89
C ASN A 301 25.32 6.47 6.04
N THR A 302 24.95 5.20 6.12
CA THR A 302 24.32 4.67 7.33
C THR A 302 25.17 3.55 7.92
N ASP A 303 25.45 3.65 9.23
CA ASP A 303 26.14 2.60 10.01
C ASP A 303 25.15 1.53 10.51
N THR A 304 23.86 1.67 10.16
CA THR A 304 22.79 0.75 10.61
C THR A 304 22.79 -0.50 9.74
N PRO A 305 22.97 -1.69 10.33
CA PRO A 305 22.87 -2.95 9.59
C PRO A 305 21.52 -3.09 8.89
N ALA A 306 21.53 -3.61 7.68
CA ALA A 306 20.30 -3.76 6.89
C ALA A 306 19.23 -4.60 7.61
N GLY A 307 19.62 -5.63 8.35
CA GLY A 307 18.71 -6.46 9.14
C GLY A 307 18.03 -5.75 10.32
N GLU A 308 18.52 -4.58 10.74
CA GLU A 308 17.88 -3.79 11.79
C GLU A 308 16.67 -2.98 11.27
N TRP A 309 16.63 -2.67 9.98
CA TRP A 309 15.55 -1.85 9.42
C TRP A 309 14.69 -2.55 8.37
N ALA A 310 15.17 -3.61 7.75
CA ALA A 310 14.42 -4.40 6.78
C ALA A 310 14.47 -5.89 7.17
N ALA A 311 13.30 -6.50 7.35
CA ALA A 311 13.21 -7.93 7.62
C ALA A 311 13.41 -8.75 6.36
N LYS A 312 12.99 -8.25 5.21
CA LYS A 312 13.06 -8.93 3.91
C LYS A 312 13.54 -7.98 2.81
N LEU A 313 14.35 -8.52 1.91
CA LEU A 313 14.74 -7.86 0.67
C LEU A 313 14.27 -8.69 -0.51
N LEU A 314 13.49 -8.08 -1.38
CA LEU A 314 13.03 -8.66 -2.62
C LEU A 314 13.85 -8.06 -3.77
N ILE A 315 14.67 -8.86 -4.42
CA ILE A 315 15.46 -8.46 -5.59
C ILE A 315 14.69 -8.90 -6.83
N LEU A 316 14.41 -7.95 -7.69
CA LEU A 316 13.61 -8.14 -8.89
C LEU A 316 14.49 -7.89 -10.10
N HIS A 317 14.42 -8.80 -11.06
CA HIS A 317 15.07 -8.64 -12.34
C HIS A 317 14.20 -7.80 -13.26
N ASP A 318 14.76 -6.76 -13.86
CA ASP A 318 14.05 -5.98 -14.87
C ASP A 318 13.70 -6.87 -16.06
N LYS A 319 12.47 -6.81 -16.52
CA LYS A 319 12.05 -7.52 -17.73
C LYS A 319 12.71 -6.83 -18.91
N VAL A 320 13.63 -7.52 -19.57
CA VAL A 320 14.13 -7.08 -20.88
C VAL A 320 12.93 -7.06 -21.84
N ASP A 321 12.61 -5.89 -22.37
CA ASP A 321 11.61 -5.79 -23.44
C ASP A 321 12.08 -6.62 -24.65
N ASP A 322 11.43 -7.75 -24.89
CA ASP A 322 11.69 -8.62 -26.06
C ASP A 322 11.43 -7.93 -27.41
N THR A 323 11.10 -6.64 -27.39
CA THR A 323 10.82 -5.84 -28.62
C THR A 323 12.07 -5.41 -29.39
N THR A 324 13.28 -5.59 -28.85
CA THR A 324 14.53 -5.16 -29.51
C THR A 324 15.19 -6.24 -30.38
N THR A 325 14.72 -7.49 -30.36
CA THR A 325 15.36 -8.59 -31.09
C THR A 325 14.87 -8.80 -32.53
N ASN A 326 13.91 -8.01 -33.04
CA ASN A 326 13.36 -8.21 -34.38
C ASN A 326 13.76 -7.12 -35.42
N ALA A 327 14.81 -6.37 -35.17
CA ALA A 327 15.20 -5.24 -36.10
C ALA A 327 16.46 -5.48 -36.95
N GLU A 328 17.09 -6.67 -36.87
CA GLU A 328 18.35 -6.90 -37.62
C GLU A 328 18.36 -8.07 -38.66
N GLU A 329 17.21 -8.56 -39.11
CA GLU A 329 17.18 -9.65 -40.12
C GLU A 329 16.52 -9.27 -41.47
N ASP A 330 16.53 -8.02 -41.94
CA ASP A 330 16.03 -7.69 -43.27
C ASP A 330 16.90 -6.63 -43.98
N THR A 331 18.20 -6.91 -44.16
CA THR A 331 19.01 -6.26 -45.18
C THR A 331 20.09 -7.22 -45.68
N ASP A 332 19.70 -8.17 -46.52
CA ASP A 332 20.55 -8.65 -47.64
C ASP A 332 19.71 -9.55 -48.59
N SER A 333 19.22 -8.98 -49.66
CA SER A 333 18.93 -9.64 -50.91
C SER A 333 18.83 -8.63 -52.06
#